data_25838d93b3fd800f6ed51bb9d86f9c67
#
_entry.id   25838d93b3fd800f6ed51bb9d86f9c67
#
_cell.length_a   1.000
_cell.length_b   1.000
_cell.length_c   1.000
_cell.angle_alpha   90.00
_cell.angle_beta   90.00
_cell.angle_gamma   90.00
#
_symmetry.space_group_name_H-M   'P 1'
#
loop_
_entity.id
_entity.type
_entity.pdbx_description
1 polymer ?
#
loop_
_entity_poly.entity_id
_entity_poly.type
_entity_poly.pdbx_seq_one_letter_code
_entity_poly.pdbx_strand_id
1 'polypeptide(L)'
;MINMERLEEIYKHHCEKYSDIQEHLPTLKKYTEECNHVVEMGVRYVVSTYAFMMGKPRRLISYDILPVENFNIDRNNLKKLALDNGVDFDFFVEDTTKIEIDETDLLFIDTKHIYQQLIVELTKHGNKSRKYIIMHDTTKFGEIGECNEGEGLMKAIYEFLDKNPHWVIFEKFENNNGLTILKRVQ
;
A
#
# COMPACT_ATOMS: atom_id res chain seq x y z
N MET A 1 -20.51 10.13 15.28
CA MET A 1 -20.36 11.32 14.45
C MET A 1 -18.99 11.97 14.61
N ILE A 2 -18.52 12.30 15.83
CA ILE A 2 -17.26 13.04 16.10
C ILE A 2 -15.99 12.38 15.49
N ASN A 3 -15.91 11.05 15.41
CA ASN A 3 -14.69 10.35 14.97
C ASN A 3 -14.59 10.17 13.45
N MET A 4 -15.73 10.15 12.75
CA MET A 4 -15.73 10.05 11.29
C MET A 4 -15.32 11.38 10.64
N GLU A 5 -15.79 12.50 11.19
CA GLU A 5 -15.35 13.86 10.80
C GLU A 5 -13.83 14.00 10.98
N ARG A 6 -13.28 13.48 12.09
CA ARG A 6 -11.84 13.54 12.37
C ARG A 6 -11.00 12.75 11.34
N LEU A 7 -11.39 11.52 10.93
CA LEU A 7 -10.65 10.77 9.91
C LEU A 7 -10.71 11.49 8.55
N GLU A 8 -11.87 12.02 8.19
CA GLU A 8 -12.05 12.78 6.94
C GLU A 8 -11.20 14.05 6.91
N GLU A 9 -11.11 14.78 8.02
CA GLU A 9 -10.24 15.95 8.15
C GLU A 9 -8.76 15.60 7.98
N ILE A 10 -8.30 14.53 8.66
CA ILE A 10 -6.92 14.03 8.54
C ILE A 10 -6.63 13.63 7.08
N TYR A 11 -7.52 12.86 6.46
CA TYR A 11 -7.37 12.43 5.07
C TYR A 11 -7.31 13.63 4.11
N LYS A 12 -8.22 14.59 4.23
CA LYS A 12 -8.22 15.83 3.42
C LYS A 12 -6.91 16.60 3.60
N HIS A 13 -6.47 16.77 4.85
CA HIS A 13 -5.19 17.42 5.12
C HIS A 13 -4.03 16.75 4.39
N HIS A 14 -3.97 15.39 4.38
CA HIS A 14 -2.92 14.66 3.67
C HIS A 14 -3.06 14.72 2.15
N CYS A 15 -4.26 14.83 1.60
CA CYS A 15 -4.45 15.07 0.16
C CYS A 15 -3.96 16.45 -0.29
N GLU A 16 -4.00 17.45 0.60
CA GLU A 16 -3.60 18.83 0.30
C GLU A 16 -2.13 19.11 0.63
N LYS A 17 -1.59 18.40 1.63
CA LYS A 17 -0.22 18.57 2.08
C LYS A 17 0.74 17.82 1.16
N TYR A 18 1.71 18.54 0.57
CA TYR A 18 2.72 17.94 -0.28
C TYR A 18 3.44 16.75 0.38
N SER A 19 3.42 15.62 -0.30
CA SER A 19 4.19 14.42 0.00
C SER A 19 4.49 13.66 -1.30
N ASP A 20 5.21 12.57 -1.21
CA ASP A 20 5.52 11.70 -2.35
C ASP A 20 4.33 10.85 -2.83
N ILE A 21 3.21 10.82 -2.09
CA ILE A 21 2.05 9.97 -2.37
C ILE A 21 0.69 10.70 -2.35
N GLN A 22 0.65 12.01 -1.95
CA GLN A 22 -0.63 12.68 -1.69
C GLN A 22 -1.60 12.66 -2.88
N GLU A 23 -1.10 12.76 -4.12
CA GLU A 23 -1.96 12.77 -5.31
C GLU A 23 -2.62 11.41 -5.57
N HIS A 24 -2.07 10.33 -5.01
CA HIS A 24 -2.58 8.97 -5.16
C HIS A 24 -3.58 8.57 -4.07
N LEU A 25 -3.72 9.34 -2.98
CA LEU A 25 -4.63 8.99 -1.88
C LEU A 25 -6.09 8.80 -2.32
N PRO A 26 -6.65 9.65 -3.24
CA PRO A 26 -7.99 9.40 -3.77
C PRO A 26 -8.11 8.09 -4.56
N THR A 27 -7.06 7.71 -5.28
CA THR A 27 -6.99 6.45 -6.01
C THR A 27 -6.95 5.26 -5.05
N LEU A 28 -6.10 5.30 -4.01
CA LEU A 28 -6.03 4.25 -2.99
C LEU A 28 -7.37 4.05 -2.29
N LYS A 29 -8.02 5.15 -1.89
CA LYS A 29 -9.37 5.12 -1.30
C LYS A 29 -10.36 4.45 -2.25
N LYS A 30 -10.43 4.88 -3.54
CA LYS A 30 -11.34 4.33 -4.56
C LYS A 30 -11.21 2.80 -4.69
N TYR A 31 -9.99 2.27 -4.82
CA TYR A 31 -9.77 0.83 -4.94
C TYR A 31 -10.11 0.07 -3.65
N THR A 32 -9.89 0.71 -2.50
CA THR A 32 -10.24 0.12 -1.21
C THR A 32 -11.75 -0.03 -1.01
N GLU A 33 -12.57 0.89 -1.55
CA GLU A 33 -14.04 0.82 -1.48
C GLU A 33 -14.62 -0.46 -2.11
N GLU A 34 -13.87 -1.12 -2.99
CA GLU A 34 -14.22 -2.41 -3.60
C GLU A 34 -13.73 -3.63 -2.81
N CYS A 35 -13.04 -3.42 -1.67
CA CYS A 35 -12.29 -4.45 -0.95
C CYS A 35 -12.79 -4.62 0.49
N ASN A 36 -12.85 -5.86 0.95
CA ASN A 36 -13.15 -6.19 2.35
C ASN A 36 -11.89 -6.33 3.20
N HIS A 37 -10.79 -6.80 2.60
CA HIS A 37 -9.52 -7.00 3.25
C HIS A 37 -8.41 -6.32 2.46
N VAL A 38 -7.65 -5.48 3.12
CA VAL A 38 -6.49 -4.76 2.56
C VAL A 38 -5.25 -5.09 3.38
N VAL A 39 -4.16 -5.37 2.69
CA VAL A 39 -2.83 -5.49 3.27
C VAL A 39 -1.95 -4.38 2.72
N GLU A 40 -1.31 -3.64 3.61
CA GLU A 40 -0.36 -2.57 3.32
C GLU A 40 1.04 -2.98 3.78
N MET A 41 2.01 -2.89 2.89
CA MET A 41 3.43 -3.12 3.14
C MET A 41 4.21 -1.83 2.91
N GLY A 42 4.85 -1.32 3.97
CA GLY A 42 5.44 0.01 4.03
C GLY A 42 4.40 1.06 4.47
N VAL A 43 4.63 1.66 5.62
CA VAL A 43 3.65 2.53 6.29
C VAL A 43 4.23 3.92 6.61
N ARG A 44 5.43 3.92 7.19
CA ARG A 44 6.17 5.14 7.51
C ARG A 44 5.33 6.17 8.30
N TYR A 45 4.81 7.22 7.66
CA TYR A 45 4.02 8.29 8.27
C TYR A 45 2.51 8.05 8.26
N VAL A 46 2.05 6.83 7.97
CA VAL A 46 0.64 6.40 7.90
C VAL A 46 -0.24 7.17 6.90
N VAL A 47 0.36 7.82 5.91
CA VAL A 47 -0.37 8.66 4.95
C VAL A 47 -1.31 7.83 4.08
N SER A 48 -0.81 6.74 3.48
CA SER A 48 -1.60 5.75 2.73
C SER A 48 -2.62 5.03 3.61
N THR A 49 -2.25 4.73 4.86
CA THR A 49 -3.11 4.07 5.85
C THR A 49 -4.42 4.84 6.07
N TYR A 50 -4.37 6.18 6.13
CA TYR A 50 -5.59 6.99 6.24
C TYR A 50 -6.48 6.89 5.00
N ALA A 51 -5.90 6.78 3.80
CA ALA A 51 -6.68 6.57 2.58
C ALA A 51 -7.37 5.20 2.58
N PHE A 52 -6.68 4.15 3.03
CA PHE A 52 -7.29 2.83 3.20
C PHE A 52 -8.41 2.84 4.24
N MET A 53 -8.21 3.48 5.40
CA MET A 53 -9.27 3.64 6.40
C MET A 53 -10.49 4.38 5.84
N MET A 54 -10.29 5.41 5.01
CA MET A 54 -11.38 6.14 4.34
C MET A 54 -12.15 5.29 3.33
N GLY A 55 -11.53 4.29 2.72
CA GLY A 55 -12.19 3.30 1.86
C GLY A 55 -13.03 2.27 2.62
N LYS A 56 -12.91 2.22 3.95
CA LYS A 56 -13.71 1.39 4.89
C LYS A 56 -13.70 -0.12 4.59
N PRO A 57 -12.54 -0.76 4.40
CA PRO A 57 -12.49 -2.21 4.37
C PRO A 57 -12.90 -2.76 5.74
N ARG A 58 -13.39 -4.00 5.80
CA ARG A 58 -13.68 -4.66 7.08
C ARG A 58 -12.40 -4.91 7.87
N ARG A 59 -11.30 -5.22 7.17
CA ARG A 59 -9.99 -5.53 7.73
C ARG A 59 -8.90 -4.77 7.00
N LEU A 60 -8.02 -4.11 7.74
CA LEU A 60 -6.78 -3.49 7.26
C LEU A 60 -5.62 -4.00 8.11
N ILE A 61 -4.61 -4.59 7.46
CA ILE A 61 -3.38 -5.01 8.12
C ILE A 61 -2.22 -4.27 7.47
N SER A 62 -1.44 -3.56 8.28
CA SER A 62 -0.28 -2.83 7.83
C SER A 62 1.01 -3.41 8.43
N TYR A 63 2.03 -3.53 7.61
CA TYR A 63 3.37 -4.02 7.97
C TYR A 63 4.42 -2.96 7.66
N ASP A 64 5.34 -2.75 8.59
CA ASP A 64 6.54 -1.95 8.37
C ASP A 64 7.72 -2.56 9.14
N ILE A 65 8.93 -2.31 8.68
CA ILE A 65 10.15 -2.75 9.38
C ILE A 65 10.42 -1.88 10.63
N LEU A 66 9.83 -0.69 10.68
CA LEU A 66 9.95 0.26 11.78
C LEU A 66 8.59 0.46 12.46
N PRO A 67 8.58 0.62 13.80
CA PRO A 67 7.37 0.97 14.52
C PRO A 67 6.91 2.40 14.17
N VAL A 68 5.58 2.62 14.08
CA VAL A 68 5.00 3.95 13.79
C VAL A 68 5.34 4.98 14.86
N GLU A 69 5.68 4.56 16.06
CA GLU A 69 6.14 5.40 17.16
C GLU A 69 7.44 6.15 16.83
N ASN A 70 8.27 5.61 15.95
CA ASN A 70 9.47 6.30 15.44
C ASN A 70 9.13 7.57 14.65
N PHE A 71 7.90 7.69 14.19
CA PHE A 71 7.38 8.85 13.46
C PHE A 71 6.42 9.70 14.31
N ASN A 72 6.47 9.57 15.65
CA ASN A 72 5.61 10.25 16.61
C ASN A 72 4.11 9.93 16.45
N ILE A 73 3.80 8.74 16.01
CA ILE A 73 2.43 8.24 15.84
C ILE A 73 2.13 7.25 16.97
N ASP A 74 1.04 7.48 17.69
CA ASP A 74 0.55 6.56 18.71
C ASP A 74 -0.30 5.47 18.07
N ARG A 75 0.19 4.23 18.09
CA ARG A 75 -0.48 3.04 17.52
C ARG A 75 -1.87 2.80 18.11
N ASN A 76 -2.05 3.03 19.39
CA ASN A 76 -3.33 2.81 20.06
C ASN A 76 -4.37 3.84 19.58
N ASN A 77 -3.94 5.10 19.42
CA ASN A 77 -4.81 6.13 18.85
C ASN A 77 -5.16 5.84 17.40
N LEU A 78 -4.22 5.33 16.61
CA LEU A 78 -4.46 4.92 15.22
C LEU A 78 -5.46 3.75 15.17
N LYS A 79 -5.26 2.73 16.00
CA LYS A 79 -6.17 1.58 16.10
C LYS A 79 -7.57 2.01 16.57
N LYS A 80 -7.64 2.92 17.54
CA LYS A 80 -8.90 3.48 17.99
C LYS A 80 -9.60 4.26 16.88
N LEU A 81 -8.90 5.10 16.14
CA LEU A 81 -9.44 5.87 15.02
C LEU A 81 -10.03 4.93 13.94
N ALA A 82 -9.32 3.86 13.59
CA ALA A 82 -9.81 2.85 12.65
C ALA A 82 -11.10 2.19 13.14
N LEU A 83 -11.11 1.71 14.40
CA LEU A 83 -12.26 1.05 15.02
C LEU A 83 -13.48 1.97 15.08
N ASP A 84 -13.29 3.23 15.47
CA ASP A 84 -14.35 4.25 15.52
C ASP A 84 -14.96 4.53 14.12
N ASN A 85 -14.25 4.19 13.05
CA ASN A 85 -14.70 4.28 11.65
C ASN A 85 -15.13 2.95 11.04
N GLY A 86 -15.21 1.88 11.86
CA GLY A 86 -15.71 0.56 11.45
C GLY A 86 -14.66 -0.30 10.74
N VAL A 87 -13.38 0.01 10.86
CA VAL A 87 -12.26 -0.73 10.28
C VAL A 87 -11.54 -1.51 11.38
N ASP A 88 -11.46 -2.84 11.23
CA ASP A 88 -10.62 -3.67 12.07
C ASP A 88 -9.16 -3.55 11.58
N PHE A 89 -8.33 -2.86 12.37
CA PHE A 89 -6.97 -2.49 12.00
C PHE A 89 -5.94 -3.11 12.93
N ASP A 90 -4.92 -3.72 12.32
CA ASP A 90 -3.69 -4.11 13.02
C ASP A 90 -2.45 -3.62 12.28
N PHE A 91 -1.42 -3.30 13.08
CA PHE A 91 -0.10 -2.92 12.61
C PHE A 91 0.95 -3.86 13.22
N PHE A 92 1.82 -4.40 12.36
CA PHE A 92 2.91 -5.29 12.74
C PHE A 92 4.27 -4.72 12.32
N VAL A 93 5.24 -4.85 13.23
CA VAL A 93 6.65 -4.51 12.93
C VAL A 93 7.32 -5.78 12.43
N GLU A 94 7.41 -5.93 11.11
CA GLU A 94 7.88 -7.15 10.47
C GLU A 94 8.59 -6.84 9.15
N ASP A 95 9.52 -7.72 8.77
CA ASP A 95 10.17 -7.72 7.46
C ASP A 95 9.26 -8.46 6.45
N THR A 96 8.69 -7.71 5.52
CA THR A 96 7.75 -8.24 4.52
C THR A 96 8.34 -9.33 3.62
N THR A 97 9.66 -9.40 3.51
CA THR A 97 10.33 -10.49 2.78
C THR A 97 10.38 -11.80 3.56
N LYS A 98 10.14 -11.78 4.88
CA LYS A 98 10.26 -12.95 5.76
C LYS A 98 8.93 -13.52 6.23
N ILE A 99 7.88 -12.69 6.26
CA ILE A 99 6.53 -13.12 6.67
C ILE A 99 5.78 -13.83 5.53
N GLU A 100 4.62 -14.37 5.85
CA GLU A 100 3.56 -14.73 4.93
C GLU A 100 2.26 -14.05 5.36
N ILE A 101 1.52 -13.52 4.39
CA ILE A 101 0.20 -12.92 4.63
C ILE A 101 -0.91 -13.92 4.30
N ASP A 102 -2.07 -13.69 4.89
CA ASP A 102 -3.31 -14.36 4.48
C ASP A 102 -3.81 -13.82 3.15
N GLU A 103 -4.82 -14.48 2.56
CA GLU A 103 -5.50 -13.97 1.38
C GLU A 103 -6.12 -12.59 1.66
N THR A 104 -5.95 -11.68 0.70
CA THR A 104 -6.47 -10.32 0.77
C THR A 104 -7.20 -9.94 -0.52
N ASP A 105 -8.00 -8.88 -0.52
CA ASP A 105 -8.59 -8.34 -1.75
C ASP A 105 -7.64 -7.37 -2.45
N LEU A 106 -6.90 -6.58 -1.68
CA LEU A 106 -5.93 -5.60 -2.17
C LEU A 106 -4.62 -5.73 -1.39
N LEU A 107 -3.51 -5.84 -2.13
CA LEU A 107 -2.16 -5.74 -1.62
C LEU A 107 -1.54 -4.43 -2.09
N PHE A 108 -1.15 -3.56 -1.15
CA PHE A 108 -0.38 -2.35 -1.42
C PHE A 108 1.07 -2.55 -1.00
N ILE A 109 2.02 -2.16 -1.85
CA ILE A 109 3.46 -2.29 -1.60
C ILE A 109 4.14 -0.94 -1.83
N ASP A 110 4.73 -0.40 -0.77
CA ASP A 110 5.51 0.84 -0.73
C ASP A 110 6.68 0.69 0.25
N THR A 111 7.51 -0.34 0.00
CA THR A 111 8.64 -0.74 0.84
C THR A 111 9.96 -0.19 0.26
N LYS A 112 11.08 -0.91 0.40
CA LYS A 112 12.34 -0.50 -0.23
C LYS A 112 12.24 -0.57 -1.76
N HIS A 113 12.54 0.52 -2.45
CA HIS A 113 12.30 0.70 -3.87
C HIS A 113 13.42 0.11 -4.75
N ILE A 114 13.68 -1.18 -4.62
CA ILE A 114 14.64 -1.93 -5.42
C ILE A 114 14.01 -3.23 -5.95
N TYR A 115 14.51 -3.69 -7.10
CA TYR A 115 14.07 -4.95 -7.72
C TYR A 115 14.08 -6.14 -6.75
N GLN A 116 15.17 -6.33 -5.99
CA GLN A 116 15.37 -7.48 -5.12
C GLN A 116 14.32 -7.57 -4.00
N GLN A 117 13.88 -6.42 -3.48
CA GLN A 117 12.82 -6.37 -2.48
C GLN A 117 11.48 -6.72 -3.10
N LEU A 118 11.09 -6.00 -4.15
CA LEU A 118 9.77 -6.13 -4.76
C LEU A 118 9.54 -7.51 -5.37
N ILE A 119 10.55 -8.12 -6.01
CA ILE A 119 10.37 -9.46 -6.61
C ILE A 119 10.10 -10.54 -5.56
N VAL A 120 10.70 -10.42 -4.36
CA VAL A 120 10.42 -11.32 -3.24
C VAL A 120 9.00 -11.11 -2.74
N GLU A 121 8.58 -9.86 -2.51
CA GLU A 121 7.24 -9.54 -2.04
C GLU A 121 6.16 -9.99 -3.03
N LEU A 122 6.33 -9.73 -4.33
CA LEU A 122 5.39 -10.18 -5.37
C LEU A 122 5.35 -11.71 -5.47
N THR A 123 6.50 -12.39 -5.38
CA THR A 123 6.56 -13.86 -5.45
C THR A 123 5.84 -14.51 -4.28
N LYS A 124 6.03 -13.98 -3.07
CA LYS A 124 5.43 -14.54 -1.85
C LYS A 124 3.96 -14.16 -1.69
N HIS A 125 3.62 -12.91 -1.98
CA HIS A 125 2.35 -12.31 -1.57
C HIS A 125 1.44 -11.94 -2.74
N GLY A 126 1.97 -11.73 -3.95
CA GLY A 126 1.19 -11.24 -5.07
C GLY A 126 -0.05 -12.09 -5.35
N ASN A 127 0.10 -13.40 -5.39
CA ASN A 127 -1.02 -14.33 -5.63
C ASN A 127 -1.95 -14.54 -4.41
N LYS A 128 -1.61 -14.00 -3.24
CA LYS A 128 -2.52 -13.91 -2.10
C LYS A 128 -3.58 -12.81 -2.30
N SER A 129 -3.32 -11.86 -3.19
CA SER A 129 -4.31 -10.85 -3.55
C SER A 129 -5.33 -11.40 -4.54
N ARG A 130 -6.61 -11.12 -4.31
CA ARG A 130 -7.73 -11.61 -5.12
C ARG A 130 -8.19 -10.63 -6.19
N LYS A 131 -7.93 -9.32 -6.00
CA LYS A 131 -8.43 -8.27 -6.90
C LYS A 131 -7.33 -7.36 -7.42
N TYR A 132 -6.57 -6.72 -6.53
CA TYR A 132 -5.63 -5.66 -6.87
C TYR A 132 -4.28 -5.82 -6.18
N ILE A 133 -3.20 -5.55 -6.93
CA ILE A 133 -1.87 -5.26 -6.37
C ILE A 133 -1.53 -3.83 -6.79
N ILE A 134 -1.24 -2.97 -5.83
CA ILE A 134 -0.90 -1.56 -6.08
C ILE A 134 0.51 -1.31 -5.56
N MET A 135 1.37 -0.77 -6.41
CA MET A 135 2.77 -0.48 -6.06
C MET A 135 3.05 1.00 -6.31
N HIS A 136 3.65 1.65 -5.32
CA HIS A 136 4.05 3.05 -5.39
C HIS A 136 5.49 3.19 -5.88
N ASP A 137 5.92 4.43 -6.16
CA ASP A 137 7.27 4.81 -6.60
C ASP A 137 7.72 4.20 -7.95
N THR A 138 6.78 3.67 -8.73
CA THR A 138 7.06 2.89 -9.96
C THR A 138 7.53 3.70 -11.16
N THR A 139 7.48 5.04 -11.10
CA THR A 139 8.09 5.94 -12.09
C THR A 139 9.47 6.38 -11.63
N LYS A 140 9.57 6.88 -10.40
CA LYS A 140 10.81 7.43 -9.86
C LYS A 140 11.91 6.37 -9.73
N PHE A 141 11.56 5.18 -9.25
CA PHE A 141 12.46 4.05 -9.10
C PHE A 141 12.11 2.90 -10.05
N GLY A 142 11.49 3.23 -11.19
CA GLY A 142 11.02 2.23 -12.14
C GLY A 142 12.15 1.47 -12.84
N GLU A 143 13.15 2.17 -13.35
CA GLU A 143 14.29 1.58 -14.09
C GLU A 143 15.49 1.31 -13.19
N ILE A 144 15.83 2.27 -12.32
CA ILE A 144 16.97 2.21 -11.40
C ILE A 144 16.43 2.26 -9.98
N GLY A 145 16.90 1.34 -9.13
CA GLY A 145 16.47 1.26 -7.74
C GLY A 145 16.94 2.46 -6.91
N GLU A 146 16.32 2.60 -5.74
CA GLU A 146 16.68 3.62 -4.76
C GLU A 146 18.16 3.61 -4.44
N CYS A 147 18.77 4.78 -4.24
CA CYS A 147 20.20 4.96 -4.01
C CYS A 147 21.12 4.40 -5.12
N ASN A 148 20.59 4.22 -6.34
CA ASN A 148 21.28 3.54 -7.45
C ASN A 148 21.64 2.06 -7.13
N GLU A 149 20.89 1.42 -6.26
CA GLU A 149 21.06 0.01 -5.90
C GLU A 149 20.47 -0.93 -6.96
N GLY A 150 21.09 -0.97 -8.14
CA GLY A 150 20.75 -1.93 -9.20
C GLY A 150 19.44 -1.62 -9.94
N GLU A 151 18.73 -2.67 -10.35
CA GLU A 151 17.53 -2.57 -11.16
C GLU A 151 16.33 -2.09 -10.35
N GLY A 152 15.43 -1.37 -11.03
CA GLY A 152 14.26 -0.77 -10.41
C GLY A 152 13.03 -1.67 -10.37
N LEU A 153 11.92 -1.09 -9.92
CA LEU A 153 10.67 -1.78 -9.60
C LEU A 153 9.99 -2.39 -10.83
N MET A 154 10.04 -1.72 -11.99
CA MET A 154 9.32 -2.18 -13.18
C MET A 154 9.81 -3.54 -13.68
N LYS A 155 11.09 -3.86 -13.50
CA LYS A 155 11.61 -5.19 -13.84
C LYS A 155 10.93 -6.29 -13.01
N ALA A 156 10.78 -6.10 -11.70
CA ALA A 156 10.10 -7.06 -10.83
C ALA A 156 8.62 -7.23 -11.23
N ILE A 157 7.96 -6.13 -11.58
CA ILE A 157 6.56 -6.14 -12.03
C ILE A 157 6.42 -6.96 -13.32
N TYR A 158 7.27 -6.72 -14.33
CA TYR A 158 7.19 -7.45 -15.59
C TYR A 158 7.51 -8.94 -15.42
N GLU A 159 8.52 -9.29 -14.63
CA GLU A 159 8.83 -10.70 -14.34
C GLU A 159 7.70 -11.42 -13.57
N PHE A 160 7.01 -10.70 -12.68
CA PHE A 160 5.84 -11.24 -12.01
C PHE A 160 4.69 -11.51 -12.99
N LEU A 161 4.41 -10.55 -13.88
CA LEU A 161 3.37 -10.68 -14.90
C LEU A 161 3.64 -11.81 -15.88
N ASP A 162 4.88 -11.98 -16.33
CA ASP A 162 5.28 -13.09 -17.23
C ASP A 162 4.98 -14.46 -16.63
N LYS A 163 5.14 -14.60 -15.32
CA LYS A 163 4.88 -15.85 -14.59
C LYS A 163 3.41 -16.02 -14.15
N ASN A 164 2.63 -14.95 -14.19
CA ASN A 164 1.27 -14.89 -13.65
C ASN A 164 0.31 -14.23 -14.66
N PRO A 165 -0.05 -14.91 -15.77
CA PRO A 165 -0.81 -14.32 -16.87
C PRO A 165 -2.25 -13.92 -16.50
N HIS A 166 -2.72 -14.27 -15.33
CA HIS A 166 -4.00 -13.82 -14.76
C HIS A 166 -3.91 -12.45 -14.08
N TRP A 167 -2.75 -11.79 -14.12
CA TRP A 167 -2.57 -10.40 -13.71
C TRP A 167 -2.25 -9.53 -14.92
N VAL A 168 -2.82 -8.33 -14.95
CA VAL A 168 -2.53 -7.33 -16.00
C VAL A 168 -2.27 -5.97 -15.37
N ILE A 169 -1.45 -5.13 -16.00
CA ILE A 169 -1.39 -3.71 -15.66
C ILE A 169 -2.73 -3.09 -16.06
N PHE A 170 -3.47 -2.61 -15.07
CA PHE A 170 -4.80 -2.04 -15.26
C PHE A 170 -4.77 -0.52 -15.36
N GLU A 171 -4.03 0.13 -14.47
CA GLU A 171 -3.76 1.57 -14.50
C GLU A 171 -2.29 1.84 -14.15
N LYS A 172 -1.72 2.88 -14.75
CA LYS A 172 -0.39 3.39 -14.42
C LYS A 172 -0.42 4.90 -14.39
N PHE A 173 0.04 5.48 -13.30
CA PHE A 173 0.18 6.92 -13.09
C PHE A 173 1.66 7.26 -13.04
N GLU A 174 2.06 8.36 -13.69
CA GLU A 174 3.46 8.80 -13.74
C GLU A 174 3.77 9.94 -12.78
N ASN A 175 2.73 10.67 -12.34
CA ASN A 175 2.83 11.76 -11.36
C ASN A 175 3.17 11.23 -9.97
N ASN A 176 3.59 12.11 -9.08
CA ASN A 176 3.81 11.87 -7.64
C ASN A 176 4.58 10.56 -7.39
N ASN A 177 5.75 10.43 -8.01
CA ASN A 177 6.67 9.28 -8.03
C ASN A 177 6.17 8.05 -8.81
N GLY A 178 4.90 7.99 -9.20
CA GLY A 178 4.32 6.90 -9.98
C GLY A 178 3.57 5.87 -9.13
N LEU A 179 2.45 5.39 -9.68
CA LEU A 179 1.64 4.33 -9.09
C LEU A 179 1.28 3.32 -10.18
N THR A 180 1.55 2.05 -9.97
CA THR A 180 1.15 0.97 -10.87
C THR A 180 0.13 0.06 -10.19
N ILE A 181 -0.99 -0.17 -10.87
CA ILE A 181 -2.10 -0.99 -10.39
C ILE A 181 -2.22 -2.23 -11.28
N LEU A 182 -2.02 -3.39 -10.68
CA LEU A 182 -2.36 -4.66 -11.32
C LEU A 182 -3.76 -5.07 -10.90
N LYS A 183 -4.49 -5.63 -11.86
CA LYS A 183 -5.82 -6.22 -11.64
C LYS A 183 -5.80 -7.69 -12.02
N ARG A 184 -6.41 -8.52 -11.19
CA ARG A 184 -6.61 -9.93 -11.49
C ARG A 184 -7.71 -10.07 -12.54
N VAL A 185 -7.40 -10.72 -13.65
CA VAL A 185 -8.36 -11.13 -14.69
C VAL A 185 -8.63 -12.62 -14.55
N GLN A 186 -9.82 -13.01 -14.98
CA GLN A 186 -10.25 -14.43 -14.91
C GLN A 186 -9.52 -15.28 -15.94
#